data_c01418544e09287fed7b29ffedd7a203
#
_entry.id   c01418544e09287fed7b29ffedd7a203
#
_cell.length_a   1.000
_cell.length_b   1.000
_cell.length_c   1.000
_cell.angle_alpha   90.00
_cell.angle_beta   90.00
_cell.angle_gamma   90.00
#
_symmetry.space_group_name_H-M   'P 1'
#
loop_
_entity.id
_entity.type
_entity.pdbx_description
1 polymer ?
#
loop_
_entity_poly.entity_id
_entity_poly.type
_entity_poly.pdbx_seq_one_letter_code
_entity_poly.pdbx_strand_id
1 'polypeptide(L)' 'MEFPITGKITSVNVKTGDAVSEGDIICLLESMKMENPILAPVGGKVTKIELAVGQVVEVGDVVAIIEY' A
#
# COMPACT_ATOMS: atom_id res chain seq x y z
N MET A 1 4.38 -7.25 -1.24
CA MET A 1 4.33 -6.22 -2.29
C MET A 1 5.16 -5.02 -1.87
N GLU A 2 5.74 -4.35 -2.83
CA GLU A 2 6.68 -3.26 -2.60
C GLU A 2 6.24 -2.00 -3.31
N PHE A 3 6.71 -0.85 -2.81
CA PHE A 3 6.37 0.42 -3.44
C PHE A 3 7.12 0.58 -4.76
N PRO A 4 6.42 0.97 -5.83
CA PRO A 4 7.06 1.19 -7.14
C PRO A 4 7.68 2.57 -7.28
N ILE A 5 7.36 3.51 -6.39
CA ILE A 5 7.86 4.88 -6.43
C ILE A 5 8.09 5.39 -5.00
N THR A 6 8.92 6.41 -4.90
CA THR A 6 9.15 7.13 -3.64
C THR A 6 8.03 8.14 -3.43
N GLY A 7 7.55 8.27 -2.21
CA GLY A 7 6.52 9.26 -1.90
C GLY A 7 6.12 9.23 -0.44
N LYS A 8 5.04 9.93 -0.15
CA LYS A 8 4.51 10.07 1.21
C LYS A 8 3.12 9.47 1.27
N ILE A 9 2.87 8.66 2.30
CA ILE A 9 1.56 8.04 2.51
C ILE A 9 0.55 9.10 2.90
N THR A 10 -0.52 9.24 2.12
CA THR A 10 -1.60 10.19 2.41
C THR A 10 -2.83 9.50 2.97
N SER A 11 -3.00 8.20 2.69
CA SER A 11 -4.14 7.44 3.19
C SER A 11 -3.79 5.96 3.21
N VAL A 12 -4.27 5.24 4.21
CA VAL A 12 -4.12 3.78 4.31
C VAL A 12 -5.53 3.20 4.37
N ASN A 13 -5.89 2.40 3.38
CA ASN A 13 -7.27 1.91 3.21
C ASN A 13 -7.49 0.50 3.72
N VAL A 14 -6.43 -0.21 4.12
CA VAL A 14 -6.54 -1.58 4.63
C VAL A 14 -5.73 -1.71 5.90
N LYS A 15 -5.99 -2.78 6.62
CA LYS A 15 -5.26 -3.11 7.85
C LYS A 15 -5.02 -4.61 7.92
N THR A 16 -4.17 -5.04 8.84
CA THR A 16 -3.89 -6.45 9.07
C THR A 16 -5.21 -7.20 9.34
N GLY A 17 -5.40 -8.28 8.61
CA GLY A 17 -6.61 -9.10 8.70
C GLY A 17 -7.65 -8.81 7.63
N ASP A 18 -7.50 -7.72 6.88
CA ASP A 18 -8.46 -7.40 5.82
C ASP A 18 -8.28 -8.33 4.63
N ALA A 19 -9.40 -8.70 4.02
CA ALA A 19 -9.40 -9.41 2.75
C ALA A 19 -9.42 -8.38 1.62
N VAL A 20 -8.62 -8.61 0.59
CA VAL A 20 -8.53 -7.72 -0.57
C VAL A 20 -8.69 -8.52 -1.85
N SER A 21 -9.09 -7.83 -2.91
CA SER A 21 -9.16 -8.39 -4.26
C SER A 21 -8.13 -7.69 -5.13
N GLU A 22 -7.73 -8.35 -6.21
CA GLU A 22 -6.84 -7.73 -7.18
C GLU A 22 -7.41 -6.38 -7.64
N GLY A 23 -6.59 -5.34 -7.59
CA GLY A 23 -7.00 -4.00 -7.96
C GLY A 23 -7.58 -3.16 -6.83
N ASP A 24 -7.77 -3.74 -5.65
CA ASP A 24 -8.21 -2.95 -4.48
C ASP A 24 -7.13 -1.95 -4.08
N ILE A 25 -7.55 -0.77 -3.65
CA ILE A 25 -6.62 0.27 -3.22
C ILE A 25 -6.11 -0.06 -1.81
N ILE A 26 -4.82 -0.30 -1.69
CA ILE A 26 -4.17 -0.56 -0.41
C ILE A 26 -3.91 0.74 0.33
N CYS A 27 -3.33 1.71 -0.37
CA CYS A 27 -3.05 3.02 0.20
C CYS A 27 -2.89 4.03 -0.92
N LEU A 28 -2.84 5.30 -0.54
CA LEU A 28 -2.57 6.41 -1.46
C LEU A 28 -1.21 6.99 -1.14
N LEU A 29 -0.44 7.23 -2.19
CA LEU A 29 0.92 7.72 -2.09
C LEU A 29 1.04 9.03 -2.87
N GLU A 30 1.48 10.10 -2.22
CA GLU A 30 1.75 11.35 -2.90
C GLU A 30 3.19 11.36 -3.40
N SER A 31 3.36 11.56 -4.70
CA SER A 31 4.66 11.68 -5.33
C SER A 31 4.57 12.75 -6.41
N MET A 32 5.52 13.68 -6.41
CA MET A 32 5.57 14.78 -7.40
C MET A 32 4.26 15.57 -7.46
N LYS A 33 3.67 15.85 -6.30
CA LYS A 33 2.41 16.61 -6.16
C LYS A 33 1.19 15.88 -6.73
N MET A 34 1.33 14.60 -7.04
CA MET A 34 0.23 13.76 -7.53
C MET A 34 -0.03 12.63 -6.56
N GLU A 35 -1.30 12.32 -6.37
CA GLU A 35 -1.70 11.22 -5.53
C GLU A 35 -1.82 9.96 -6.38
N ASN A 36 -1.12 8.90 -5.99
CA ASN A 36 -1.07 7.65 -6.72
C ASN A 36 -1.65 6.52 -5.88
N PRO A 37 -2.65 5.80 -6.38
CA PRO A 37 -3.16 4.65 -5.66
C PRO A 37 -2.19 3.47 -5.77
N ILE A 38 -1.96 2.81 -4.65
CA ILE A 38 -1.18 1.57 -4.61
C ILE A 38 -2.19 0.42 -4.55
N LEU A 39 -2.22 -0.37 -5.59
CA LEU A 39 -3.24 -1.40 -5.77
C LEU A 39 -2.72 -2.78 -5.40
N ALA A 40 -3.61 -3.64 -4.91
CA ALA A 40 -3.27 -5.02 -4.61
C ALA A 40 -3.00 -5.77 -5.92
N PRO A 41 -1.85 -6.46 -6.04
CA PRO A 41 -1.53 -7.21 -7.26
C PRO A 41 -2.26 -8.55 -7.34
N VAL A 42 -2.78 -9.04 -6.22
CA VAL A 42 -3.49 -10.31 -6.12
C VAL A 42 -4.59 -10.20 -5.08
N GLY A 43 -5.58 -11.06 -5.16
CA GLY A 43 -6.56 -11.21 -4.10
C GLY A 43 -6.00 -12.06 -2.97
N GLY A 44 -6.40 -11.78 -1.74
CA GLY A 44 -5.94 -12.52 -0.59
C GLY A 44 -6.22 -11.80 0.71
N LYS A 45 -5.49 -12.19 1.75
CA LYS A 45 -5.64 -11.59 3.06
C LYS A 45 -4.38 -10.84 3.45
N VAL A 46 -4.53 -9.62 3.92
CA VAL A 46 -3.41 -8.83 4.41
C VAL A 46 -2.96 -9.42 5.75
N THR A 47 -1.79 -10.04 5.76
CA THR A 47 -1.25 -10.64 6.98
C THR A 47 -0.39 -9.68 7.77
N LYS A 48 0.18 -8.66 7.11
CA LYS A 48 0.99 -7.65 7.76
C LYS A 48 0.97 -6.36 6.95
N ILE A 49 0.70 -5.25 7.62
CA ILE A 49 0.84 -3.92 7.04
C ILE A 49 1.28 -2.97 8.15
N GLU A 50 2.34 -2.21 7.91
CA GLU A 50 2.93 -1.32 8.90
C GLU A 50 3.08 0.08 8.31
N LEU A 51 2.00 0.61 7.76
CA LEU A 51 2.01 1.93 7.16
C LEU A 51 1.26 2.92 8.05
N ALA A 52 1.71 4.16 8.01
CA ALA A 52 1.05 5.25 8.71
C ALA A 52 0.92 6.45 7.80
N VAL A 53 -0.18 7.19 7.95
CA VAL A 53 -0.37 8.44 7.22
C VAL A 53 0.75 9.40 7.59
N GLY A 54 1.36 10.01 6.58
CA GLY A 54 2.49 10.91 6.78
C GLY A 54 3.86 10.25 6.67
N GLN A 55 3.91 8.91 6.58
CA GLN A 55 5.16 8.19 6.44
C GLN A 55 5.75 8.40 5.05
N VAL A 56 7.05 8.63 4.98
CA VAL A 56 7.78 8.69 3.71
C VAL A 56 8.32 7.31 3.40
N VAL A 57 8.09 6.84 2.18
CA VAL A 57 8.55 5.53 1.72
C VAL A 57 9.40 5.68 0.48
N GLU A 58 10.22 4.67 0.19
CA GLU A 58 11.10 4.64 -0.96
C GLU A 58 10.80 3.44 -1.84
N VAL A 59 11.25 3.49 -3.08
CA VAL A 59 11.16 2.36 -4.00
C VAL A 59 11.77 1.12 -3.33
N GLY A 60 11.02 0.02 -3.36
CA GLY A 60 11.44 -1.23 -2.76
C GLY A 60 11.01 -1.42 -1.31
N ASP A 61 10.52 -0.38 -0.64
CA ASP A 61 9.96 -0.55 0.70
C ASP A 61 8.72 -1.44 0.65
N VAL A 62 8.53 -2.24 1.68
CA VAL A 62 7.39 -3.16 1.74
C VAL A 62 6.11 -2.39 2.02
N VAL A 63 5.09 -2.58 1.17
CA VAL A 63 3.76 -2.01 1.37
C VAL A 63 2.99 -2.85 2.38
N ALA A 64 2.85 -4.13 2.07
CA ALA A 64 2.06 -5.06 2.86
C ALA A 64 2.44 -6.48 2.45
N ILE A 65 2.11 -7.45 3.30
CA ILE A 65 2.24 -8.87 2.98
C ILE A 65 0.83 -9.41 2.78
N ILE A 66 0.59 -9.95 1.61
CA ILE A 66 -0.70 -10.52 1.25
C ILE A 66 -0.53 -12.04 1.07
N GLU A 67 -1.31 -12.79 1.81
CA GLU A 67 -1.35 -14.25 1.70
C GLU A 67 -2.52 -14.65 0.80
N TYR A 68 -2.21 -15.37 -0.26
CA TYR A 68 -3.20 -15.79 -1.25
C TYR A 68 -3.19 -17.29 -1.52
#